data_36cb8554297e8f3941d9cce6593d41ba
#
_entry.id   36cb8554297e8f3941d9cce6593d41ba
#
_cell.length_a   1.000
_cell.length_b   1.000
_cell.length_c   1.000
_cell.angle_alpha   90.00
_cell.angle_beta   90.00
_cell.angle_gamma   90.00
#
_symmetry.space_group_name_H-M   'P 1'
#
loop_
_entity.id
_entity.type
_entity.pdbx_description
1 polymer ?
#
loop_
_entity_poly.entity_id
_entity_poly.type
_entity_poly.pdbx_seq_one_letter_code
_entity_poly.pdbx_strand_id
1 'polypeptide(L)'
;MTAPGPHPIRVLVVDDHAVVRRGVVAYLDALEDVAVAGEAGTGQEALDRLGRAAVHDELPDVVLMDLQMPEMDGVTATGEIVRRFPGVRVVILTSFGETERVHAALEKGASGYLLKDAGPAEVDAALRAAVRDEVFLDAAVTRRLTQEMRAPRSGLGVLTAREKEVLVLVAEGRSNKDIAAHLVISERTARTHVSHLLAKMGLSSRTQAALLAIKEGLASPR
;
A
#
# COMPACT_ATOMS: atom_id res chain seq x y z
N MET A 1 -26.29 25.12 0.03
CA MET A 1 -25.68 24.06 0.82
C MET A 1 -24.51 23.56 0.01
N THR A 2 -23.33 24.04 0.32
CA THR A 2 -22.04 23.57 -0.27
C THR A 2 -21.83 22.13 0.19
N ALA A 3 -21.62 21.21 -0.73
CA ALA A 3 -21.21 19.84 -0.36
C ALA A 3 -19.95 19.95 0.52
N PRO A 4 -19.82 19.18 1.60
CA PRO A 4 -18.59 19.17 2.36
C PRO A 4 -17.47 18.76 1.39
N GLY A 5 -16.42 19.59 1.36
CA GLY A 5 -15.21 19.28 0.58
C GLY A 5 -14.65 17.92 1.00
N PRO A 6 -13.85 17.27 0.16
CA PRO A 6 -13.22 16.01 0.54
C PRO A 6 -12.46 16.22 1.85
N HIS A 7 -12.71 15.35 2.83
CA HIS A 7 -11.93 15.37 4.07
C HIS A 7 -10.44 15.17 3.76
N PRO A 8 -9.54 15.87 4.45
CA PRO A 8 -8.12 15.71 4.25
C PRO A 8 -7.70 14.26 4.53
N ILE A 9 -6.76 13.74 3.75
CA ILE A 9 -6.16 12.42 3.97
C ILE A 9 -5.40 12.48 5.29
N ARG A 10 -5.80 11.66 6.25
CA ARG A 10 -5.19 11.60 7.58
C ARG A 10 -4.05 10.59 7.60
N VAL A 11 -2.84 11.03 7.95
CA VAL A 11 -1.63 10.23 7.88
C VAL A 11 -0.97 10.07 9.25
N LEU A 12 -0.70 8.84 9.66
CA LEU A 12 0.18 8.52 10.78
C LEU A 12 1.59 8.24 10.23
N VAL A 13 2.60 8.96 10.71
CA VAL A 13 4.00 8.77 10.30
C VAL A 13 4.73 7.94 11.35
N VAL A 14 5.33 6.82 10.93
CA VAL A 14 6.00 5.85 11.81
C VAL A 14 7.42 5.61 11.31
N ASP A 15 8.42 6.11 12.06
CA ASP A 15 9.85 5.97 11.76
C ASP A 15 10.62 6.22 13.05
N ASP A 16 11.63 5.44 13.38
CA ASP A 16 12.43 5.61 14.60
C ASP A 16 13.45 6.77 14.48
N HIS A 17 13.78 7.17 13.23
CA HIS A 17 14.67 8.27 12.94
C HIS A 17 13.93 9.63 12.99
N ALA A 18 14.07 10.37 14.09
CA ALA A 18 13.36 11.64 14.29
C ALA A 18 13.60 12.68 13.16
N VAL A 19 14.77 12.67 12.51
CA VAL A 19 15.08 13.59 11.40
C VAL A 19 14.27 13.23 10.15
N VAL A 20 14.20 11.95 9.80
CA VAL A 20 13.41 11.44 8.67
C VAL A 20 11.93 11.75 8.92
N ARG A 21 11.43 11.39 10.09
CA ARG A 21 10.03 11.61 10.49
C ARG A 21 9.62 13.07 10.39
N ARG A 22 10.46 14.00 10.91
CA ARG A 22 10.22 15.45 10.77
C ARG A 22 10.23 15.93 9.32
N GLY A 23 11.12 15.37 8.49
CA GLY A 23 11.17 15.69 7.06
C GLY A 23 9.89 15.28 6.36
N VAL A 24 9.39 14.07 6.62
CA VAL A 24 8.12 13.57 6.07
C VAL A 24 6.95 14.44 6.55
N VAL A 25 6.87 14.74 7.85
CA VAL A 25 5.82 15.61 8.41
C VAL A 25 5.83 16.99 7.73
N ALA A 26 7.00 17.60 7.54
CA ALA A 26 7.10 18.89 6.86
C ALA A 26 6.61 18.85 5.40
N TYR A 27 6.75 17.71 4.70
CA TYR A 27 6.18 17.54 3.37
C TYR A 27 4.65 17.44 3.43
N LEU A 28 4.13 16.66 4.38
CA LEU A 28 2.69 16.47 4.53
C LEU A 28 1.98 17.77 4.92
N ASP A 29 2.58 18.56 5.81
CA ASP A 29 2.05 19.86 6.22
C ASP A 29 2.01 20.90 5.09
N ALA A 30 2.81 20.71 4.03
CA ALA A 30 2.78 21.56 2.84
C ALA A 30 1.65 21.21 1.86
N LEU A 31 0.94 20.10 2.06
CA LEU A 31 -0.17 19.65 1.22
C LEU A 31 -1.50 20.13 1.81
N GLU A 32 -2.33 20.82 1.00
CA GLU A 32 -3.58 21.44 1.47
C GLU A 32 -4.64 20.41 1.91
N ASP A 33 -4.62 19.21 1.35
CA ASP A 33 -5.62 18.16 1.54
C ASP A 33 -5.06 16.91 2.25
N VAL A 34 -3.97 17.07 2.99
CA VAL A 34 -3.37 16.04 3.86
C VAL A 34 -3.26 16.59 5.27
N ALA A 35 -3.50 15.74 6.27
CA ALA A 35 -3.37 16.10 7.68
C ALA A 35 -2.57 15.03 8.43
N VAL A 36 -1.54 15.44 9.16
CA VAL A 36 -0.79 14.54 10.04
C VAL A 36 -1.65 14.17 11.25
N ALA A 37 -2.10 12.92 11.32
CA ALA A 37 -2.89 12.40 12.45
C ALA A 37 -2.03 12.07 13.67
N GLY A 38 -0.72 11.98 13.49
CA GLY A 38 0.23 11.74 14.57
C GLY A 38 1.56 11.18 14.07
N GLU A 39 2.46 10.96 15.04
CA GLU A 39 3.79 10.39 14.80
C GLU A 39 4.02 9.23 15.78
N ALA A 40 4.82 8.23 15.39
CA ALA A 40 5.26 7.15 16.26
C ALA A 40 6.73 6.79 15.95
N GLY A 41 7.47 6.36 16.95
CA GLY A 41 8.86 5.94 16.81
C GLY A 41 9.05 4.42 16.75
N THR A 42 8.00 3.64 17.01
CA THR A 42 8.03 2.18 16.96
C THR A 42 6.70 1.62 16.44
N GLY A 43 6.73 0.37 15.97
CA GLY A 43 5.50 -0.33 15.56
C GLY A 43 4.50 -0.49 16.71
N GLN A 44 4.98 -0.69 17.94
CA GLN A 44 4.12 -0.80 19.12
C GLN A 44 3.43 0.54 19.43
N GLU A 45 4.16 1.66 19.40
CA GLU A 45 3.57 2.98 19.58
C GLU A 45 2.51 3.29 18.52
N ALA A 46 2.76 2.90 17.26
CA ALA A 46 1.78 3.03 16.18
C ALA A 46 0.48 2.27 16.49
N LEU A 47 0.57 1.01 16.92
CA LEU A 47 -0.59 0.20 17.29
C LEU A 47 -1.37 0.79 18.48
N ASP A 48 -0.68 1.31 19.48
CA ASP A 48 -1.30 1.93 20.65
C ASP A 48 -2.05 3.23 20.27
N ARG A 49 -1.48 4.02 19.35
CA ARG A 49 -2.14 5.22 18.80
C ARG A 49 -3.38 4.86 18.00
N LEU A 50 -3.28 3.87 17.10
CA LEU A 50 -4.42 3.39 16.32
C LEU A 50 -5.52 2.82 17.22
N GLY A 51 -5.16 2.09 18.27
CA GLY A 51 -6.12 1.59 19.25
C GLY A 51 -6.89 2.70 19.96
N ARG A 52 -6.21 3.79 20.33
CA ARG A 52 -6.87 4.97 20.92
C ARG A 52 -7.74 5.70 19.90
N ALA A 53 -7.25 5.91 18.69
CA ALA A 53 -7.98 6.58 17.62
C ALA A 53 -9.27 5.81 17.23
N ALA A 54 -9.22 4.48 17.23
CA ALA A 54 -10.38 3.64 16.95
C ALA A 54 -11.54 3.82 17.93
N VAL A 55 -11.25 4.11 19.20
CA VAL A 55 -12.29 4.36 20.23
C VAL A 55 -13.09 5.63 19.94
N HIS A 56 -12.46 6.60 19.26
CA HIS A 56 -13.05 7.91 18.96
C HIS A 56 -13.50 8.06 17.50
N ASP A 57 -13.43 7.00 16.71
CA ASP A 57 -13.68 7.01 15.25
C ASP A 57 -12.77 7.99 14.50
N GLU A 58 -11.52 8.10 14.96
CA GLU A 58 -10.51 9.04 14.46
C GLU A 58 -9.30 8.31 13.83
N LEU A 59 -9.51 7.13 13.28
CA LEU A 59 -8.45 6.40 12.58
C LEU A 59 -7.84 7.23 11.45
N PRO A 60 -6.53 7.13 11.21
CA PRO A 60 -5.93 7.66 9.99
C PRO A 60 -6.34 6.82 8.78
N ASP A 61 -6.32 7.42 7.60
CA ASP A 61 -6.53 6.73 6.34
C ASP A 61 -5.31 5.91 5.94
N VAL A 62 -4.11 6.49 6.17
CA VAL A 62 -2.83 5.91 5.77
C VAL A 62 -1.84 5.94 6.92
N VAL A 63 -1.06 4.88 7.04
CA VAL A 63 0.15 4.81 7.86
C VAL A 63 1.35 4.77 6.93
N LEU A 64 2.25 5.76 7.04
CA LEU A 64 3.59 5.68 6.45
C LEU A 64 4.50 4.96 7.43
N MET A 65 4.98 3.77 7.05
CA MET A 65 5.63 2.82 7.96
C MET A 65 7.07 2.53 7.56
N ASP A 66 8.02 2.87 8.41
CA ASP A 66 9.39 2.37 8.29
C ASP A 66 9.45 0.87 8.57
N LEU A 67 10.33 0.17 7.90
CA LEU A 67 10.56 -1.27 8.11
C LEU A 67 11.50 -1.56 9.27
N GLN A 68 12.52 -0.71 9.48
CA GLN A 68 13.55 -0.93 10.49
C GLN A 68 13.30 -0.07 11.73
N MET A 69 12.70 -0.65 12.74
CA MET A 69 12.44 0.02 14.00
C MET A 69 12.74 -0.91 15.17
N PRO A 70 13.13 -0.35 16.34
CA PRO A 70 13.31 -1.13 17.56
C PRO A 70 11.99 -1.69 18.10
N GLU A 71 12.05 -2.68 18.98
CA GLU A 71 10.95 -3.35 19.67
C GLU A 71 10.02 -4.12 18.73
N MET A 72 9.27 -3.43 17.90
CA MET A 72 8.41 -4.01 16.88
C MET A 72 8.76 -3.43 15.51
N ASP A 73 9.22 -4.28 14.60
CA ASP A 73 9.56 -3.89 13.23
C ASP A 73 8.32 -3.57 12.39
N GLY A 74 8.53 -2.85 11.28
CA GLY A 74 7.44 -2.40 10.41
C GLY A 74 6.72 -3.55 9.69
N VAL A 75 7.35 -4.69 9.47
CA VAL A 75 6.71 -5.86 8.86
C VAL A 75 5.67 -6.44 9.80
N THR A 76 6.06 -6.64 11.06
CA THR A 76 5.17 -7.14 12.11
C THR A 76 4.03 -6.15 12.38
N ALA A 77 4.37 -4.85 12.51
CA ALA A 77 3.39 -3.79 12.71
C ALA A 77 2.37 -3.72 11.56
N THR A 78 2.83 -3.83 10.29
CA THR A 78 1.96 -3.86 9.11
C THR A 78 0.93 -4.97 9.20
N GLY A 79 1.35 -6.20 9.52
CA GLY A 79 0.43 -7.34 9.64
C GLY A 79 -0.62 -7.13 10.74
N GLU A 80 -0.23 -6.57 11.89
CA GLU A 80 -1.16 -6.27 12.98
C GLU A 80 -2.13 -5.13 12.61
N ILE A 81 -1.66 -4.09 11.92
CA ILE A 81 -2.51 -2.96 11.48
C ILE A 81 -3.56 -3.47 10.49
N VAL A 82 -3.16 -4.16 9.44
CA VAL A 82 -4.06 -4.67 8.40
C VAL A 82 -5.13 -5.61 8.99
N ARG A 83 -4.73 -6.44 9.95
CA ARG A 83 -5.64 -7.37 10.62
C ARG A 83 -6.64 -6.66 11.55
N ARG A 84 -6.18 -5.68 12.34
CA ARG A 84 -6.98 -5.04 13.41
C ARG A 84 -7.75 -3.83 12.93
N PHE A 85 -7.26 -3.14 11.91
CA PHE A 85 -7.82 -1.88 11.40
C PHE A 85 -7.97 -1.95 9.86
N PRO A 86 -8.91 -2.75 9.32
CA PRO A 86 -9.00 -3.05 7.89
C PRO A 86 -9.30 -1.85 6.99
N GLY A 87 -9.71 -0.71 7.58
CA GLY A 87 -9.89 0.56 6.87
C GLY A 87 -8.60 1.36 6.69
N VAL A 88 -7.55 1.05 7.47
CA VAL A 88 -6.27 1.76 7.45
C VAL A 88 -5.35 1.15 6.40
N ARG A 89 -4.81 1.97 5.51
CA ARG A 89 -3.83 1.53 4.50
C ARG A 89 -2.42 1.71 5.02
N VAL A 90 -1.51 0.80 4.69
CA VAL A 90 -0.10 0.91 5.08
C VAL A 90 0.77 1.07 3.83
N VAL A 91 1.49 2.18 3.76
CA VAL A 91 2.51 2.45 2.74
C VAL A 91 3.88 2.38 3.41
N ILE A 92 4.74 1.54 2.88
CA ILE A 92 6.08 1.31 3.44
C ILE A 92 7.02 2.44 3.03
N LEU A 93 7.81 2.94 3.98
CA LEU A 93 9.01 3.74 3.73
C LEU A 93 10.23 2.84 3.88
N THR A 94 11.07 2.73 2.86
CA THR A 94 12.21 1.82 2.87
C THR A 94 13.49 2.50 2.43
N SER A 95 14.61 2.06 2.98
CA SER A 95 15.95 2.42 2.48
C SER A 95 16.37 1.51 1.33
N PHE A 96 17.34 1.92 0.54
CA PHE A 96 17.94 1.10 -0.50
C PHE A 96 18.49 -0.22 0.10
N GLY A 97 18.12 -1.36 -0.48
CA GLY A 97 18.66 -2.68 -0.08
C GLY A 97 17.76 -3.54 0.81
N GLU A 98 16.57 -3.09 1.17
CA GLU A 98 15.64 -3.82 2.06
C GLU A 98 14.61 -4.70 1.34
N THR A 99 14.94 -5.22 0.17
CA THR A 99 14.01 -5.94 -0.72
C THR A 99 13.27 -7.10 -0.04
N GLU A 100 13.97 -7.92 0.76
CA GLU A 100 13.35 -9.04 1.47
C GLU A 100 12.29 -8.56 2.48
N ARG A 101 12.55 -7.46 3.18
CA ARG A 101 11.62 -6.88 4.15
C ARG A 101 10.42 -6.23 3.47
N VAL A 102 10.64 -5.54 2.35
CA VAL A 102 9.55 -5.00 1.52
C VAL A 102 8.66 -6.15 1.05
N HIS A 103 9.22 -7.25 0.56
CA HIS A 103 8.46 -8.43 0.16
C HIS A 103 7.63 -8.98 1.32
N ALA A 104 8.23 -9.15 2.50
CA ALA A 104 7.53 -9.61 3.69
C ALA A 104 6.39 -8.67 4.11
N ALA A 105 6.59 -7.34 4.04
CA ALA A 105 5.53 -6.35 4.34
C ALA A 105 4.37 -6.41 3.33
N LEU A 106 4.67 -6.63 2.04
CA LEU A 106 3.64 -6.83 1.02
C LEU A 106 2.85 -8.12 1.26
N GLU A 107 3.50 -9.19 1.72
CA GLU A 107 2.81 -10.42 2.15
C GLU A 107 1.88 -10.17 3.35
N LYS A 108 2.22 -9.24 4.23
CA LYS A 108 1.38 -8.82 5.35
C LYS A 108 0.25 -7.85 4.97
N GLY A 109 0.19 -7.42 3.70
CA GLY A 109 -0.91 -6.62 3.18
C GLY A 109 -0.62 -5.14 3.01
N ALA A 110 0.65 -4.72 2.98
CA ALA A 110 0.99 -3.34 2.64
C ALA A 110 0.39 -2.94 1.28
N SER A 111 -0.14 -1.71 1.20
CA SER A 111 -0.82 -1.18 0.01
C SER A 111 0.15 -0.63 -1.04
N GLY A 112 1.36 -0.28 -0.63
CA GLY A 112 2.40 0.25 -1.51
C GLY A 112 3.71 0.44 -0.76
N TYR A 113 4.70 0.96 -1.47
CA TYR A 113 5.98 1.32 -0.86
C TYR A 113 6.64 2.49 -1.58
N LEU A 114 7.47 3.21 -0.83
CA LEU A 114 8.27 4.35 -1.22
C LEU A 114 9.71 4.19 -0.72
N LEU A 115 10.66 4.78 -1.42
CA LEU A 115 11.99 4.99 -0.86
C LEU A 115 11.98 6.17 0.14
N LYS A 116 12.85 6.12 1.15
CA LYS A 116 12.99 7.23 2.13
C LYS A 116 13.53 8.53 1.51
N ASP A 117 14.13 8.44 0.32
CA ASP A 117 14.58 9.58 -0.49
C ASP A 117 13.55 10.03 -1.55
N ALA A 118 12.35 9.45 -1.55
CA ALA A 118 11.25 9.86 -2.40
C ALA A 118 10.92 11.35 -2.21
N GLY A 119 10.66 12.04 -3.32
CA GLY A 119 10.29 13.44 -3.30
C GLY A 119 8.83 13.66 -2.83
N PRO A 120 8.47 14.91 -2.49
CA PRO A 120 7.12 15.26 -2.04
C PRO A 120 6.01 14.80 -2.99
N ALA A 121 6.22 14.89 -4.31
CA ALA A 121 5.25 14.47 -5.32
C ALA A 121 5.00 12.96 -5.31
N GLU A 122 6.03 12.16 -5.03
CA GLU A 122 5.92 10.70 -4.96
C GLU A 122 5.19 10.28 -3.67
N VAL A 123 5.47 10.95 -2.55
CA VAL A 123 4.76 10.74 -1.28
C VAL A 123 3.28 11.06 -1.46
N ASP A 124 2.93 12.22 -2.04
CA ASP A 124 1.55 12.60 -2.34
C ASP A 124 0.84 11.56 -3.23
N ALA A 125 1.49 11.14 -4.31
CA ALA A 125 0.94 10.15 -5.23
C ALA A 125 0.68 8.80 -4.54
N ALA A 126 1.58 8.36 -3.66
CA ALA A 126 1.42 7.12 -2.91
C ALA A 126 0.27 7.17 -1.90
N LEU A 127 0.10 8.30 -1.18
CA LEU A 127 -1.01 8.50 -0.25
C LEU A 127 -2.36 8.46 -0.98
N ARG A 128 -2.48 9.19 -2.09
CA ARG A 128 -3.69 9.21 -2.89
C ARG A 128 -4.02 7.84 -3.50
N ALA A 129 -3.02 7.13 -3.98
CA ALA A 129 -3.18 5.77 -4.49
C ALA A 129 -3.70 4.83 -3.38
N ALA A 130 -3.08 4.88 -2.19
CA ALA A 130 -3.48 4.05 -1.05
C ALA A 130 -4.95 4.26 -0.64
N VAL A 131 -5.40 5.53 -0.53
CA VAL A 131 -6.79 5.86 -0.19
C VAL A 131 -7.78 5.39 -1.26
N ARG A 132 -7.38 5.40 -2.54
CA ARG A 132 -8.22 4.90 -3.65
C ARG A 132 -8.18 3.39 -3.86
N ASP A 133 -7.47 2.67 -2.99
CA ASP A 133 -7.23 1.21 -3.13
C ASP A 133 -6.50 0.86 -4.44
N GLU A 134 -5.66 1.80 -4.90
CA GLU A 134 -4.76 1.65 -6.04
C GLU A 134 -3.39 1.16 -5.56
N VAL A 135 -2.60 0.61 -6.47
CA VAL A 135 -1.22 0.18 -6.17
C VAL A 135 -0.25 1.29 -6.56
N PHE A 136 0.56 1.75 -5.63
CA PHE A 136 1.71 2.60 -5.89
C PHE A 136 2.99 1.80 -5.77
N LEU A 137 3.73 1.70 -6.86
CA LEU A 137 4.99 0.96 -6.94
C LEU A 137 6.08 1.86 -7.52
N ASP A 138 7.07 2.20 -6.70
CA ASP A 138 8.28 2.86 -7.21
C ASP A 138 8.99 2.00 -8.27
N ALA A 139 9.34 2.58 -9.43
CA ALA A 139 9.84 1.84 -10.58
C ALA A 139 11.23 1.21 -10.34
N ALA A 140 12.09 1.81 -9.51
CA ALA A 140 13.42 1.28 -9.22
C ALA A 140 13.33 0.08 -8.28
N VAL A 141 12.52 0.20 -7.23
CA VAL A 141 12.27 -0.90 -6.27
C VAL A 141 11.49 -2.02 -6.94
N THR A 142 10.50 -1.70 -7.78
CA THR A 142 9.70 -2.69 -8.53
C THR A 142 10.57 -3.60 -9.38
N ARG A 143 11.51 -3.04 -10.15
CA ARG A 143 12.44 -3.84 -10.97
C ARG A 143 13.23 -4.84 -10.12
N ARG A 144 13.67 -4.44 -8.96
CA ARG A 144 14.48 -5.26 -8.06
C ARG A 144 13.63 -6.37 -7.40
N LEU A 145 12.46 -6.00 -6.86
CA LEU A 145 11.51 -6.97 -6.28
C LEU A 145 11.09 -8.04 -7.30
N THR A 146 10.83 -7.64 -8.55
CA THR A 146 10.43 -8.59 -9.59
C THR A 146 11.58 -9.53 -10.00
N GLN A 147 12.84 -9.10 -9.93
CA GLN A 147 13.99 -9.96 -10.17
C GLN A 147 14.21 -10.99 -9.04
N GLU A 148 13.96 -10.61 -7.80
CA GLU A 148 14.18 -11.43 -6.61
C GLU A 148 13.00 -12.36 -6.27
N MET A 149 11.78 -12.04 -6.76
CA MET A 149 10.62 -12.91 -6.56
C MET A 149 10.90 -14.30 -7.15
N ARG A 150 10.96 -15.31 -6.29
CA ARG A 150 10.93 -16.72 -6.72
C ARG A 150 9.59 -16.97 -7.41
N ALA A 151 9.59 -17.71 -8.52
CA ALA A 151 8.38 -18.01 -9.25
C ALA A 151 7.29 -18.59 -8.32
N PRO A 152 6.06 -18.02 -8.30
CA PRO A 152 4.98 -18.63 -7.55
C PRO A 152 4.75 -20.05 -8.08
N ARG A 153 4.36 -20.96 -7.19
CA ARG A 153 4.07 -22.36 -7.55
C ARG A 153 2.89 -22.54 -8.47
N SER A 154 2.12 -21.50 -8.73
CA SER A 154 0.98 -21.46 -9.65
C SER A 154 1.22 -20.40 -10.71
N GLY A 155 1.65 -20.82 -11.90
CA GLY A 155 1.84 -19.91 -13.03
C GLY A 155 0.49 -19.35 -13.56
N LEU A 156 0.57 -18.36 -14.47
CA LEU A 156 -0.59 -17.73 -15.14
C LEU A 156 -1.57 -18.71 -15.83
N GLY A 157 -1.15 -19.96 -15.99
CA GLY A 157 -1.97 -21.03 -16.59
C GLY A 157 -3.24 -21.39 -15.81
N VAL A 158 -3.29 -21.11 -14.49
CA VAL A 158 -4.47 -21.37 -13.66
C VAL A 158 -5.54 -20.28 -13.76
N LEU A 159 -5.21 -19.13 -14.37
CA LEU A 159 -6.14 -18.01 -14.51
C LEU A 159 -6.99 -18.12 -15.75
N THR A 160 -8.29 -17.85 -15.61
CA THR A 160 -9.20 -17.64 -16.73
C THR A 160 -8.82 -16.37 -17.51
N ALA A 161 -9.32 -16.22 -18.75
CA ALA A 161 -9.10 -15.01 -19.54
C ALA A 161 -9.54 -13.75 -18.78
N ARG A 162 -10.68 -13.81 -18.09
CA ARG A 162 -11.20 -12.69 -17.30
C ARG A 162 -10.33 -12.33 -16.09
N GLU A 163 -9.79 -13.32 -15.41
CA GLU A 163 -8.85 -13.12 -14.30
C GLU A 163 -7.53 -12.52 -14.78
N LYS A 164 -7.06 -12.89 -15.98
CA LYS A 164 -5.88 -12.27 -16.60
C LYS A 164 -6.11 -10.80 -16.95
N GLU A 165 -7.27 -10.43 -17.48
CA GLU A 165 -7.64 -9.03 -17.71
C GLU A 165 -7.64 -8.24 -16.42
N VAL A 166 -8.24 -8.77 -15.35
CA VAL A 166 -8.22 -8.16 -14.02
C VAL A 166 -6.80 -8.00 -13.50
N LEU A 167 -5.94 -9.01 -13.66
CA LEU A 167 -4.55 -8.97 -13.23
C LEU A 167 -3.75 -7.86 -13.95
N VAL A 168 -3.95 -7.69 -15.25
CA VAL A 168 -3.33 -6.58 -16.02
C VAL A 168 -3.77 -5.22 -15.46
N LEU A 169 -5.06 -5.02 -15.26
CA LEU A 169 -5.58 -3.76 -14.73
C LEU A 169 -5.08 -3.47 -13.30
N VAL A 170 -4.92 -4.51 -12.47
CA VAL A 170 -4.29 -4.40 -11.15
C VAL A 170 -2.83 -3.96 -11.29
N ALA A 171 -2.09 -4.52 -12.22
CA ALA A 171 -0.69 -4.16 -12.48
C ALA A 171 -0.52 -2.75 -13.05
N GLU A 172 -1.53 -2.25 -13.77
CA GLU A 172 -1.60 -0.85 -14.21
C GLU A 172 -1.94 0.12 -13.07
N GLY A 173 -2.13 -0.35 -11.84
CA GLY A 173 -2.47 0.46 -10.68
C GLY A 173 -3.95 0.85 -10.58
N ARG A 174 -4.85 0.27 -11.40
CA ARG A 174 -6.28 0.66 -11.45
C ARG A 174 -7.01 0.32 -10.15
N SER A 175 -7.83 1.22 -9.65
CA SER A 175 -8.74 0.94 -8.53
C SER A 175 -9.83 -0.07 -8.89
N ASN A 176 -10.53 -0.62 -7.88
CA ASN A 176 -11.69 -1.50 -8.16
C ASN A 176 -12.79 -0.77 -8.95
N LYS A 177 -12.95 0.54 -8.74
CA LYS A 177 -13.86 1.41 -9.49
C LYS A 177 -13.46 1.50 -10.97
N ASP A 178 -12.16 1.69 -11.24
CA ASP A 178 -11.65 1.78 -12.63
C ASP A 178 -11.74 0.43 -13.34
N ILE A 179 -11.42 -0.68 -12.62
CA ILE A 179 -11.60 -2.03 -13.12
C ILE A 179 -13.06 -2.28 -13.48
N ALA A 180 -13.98 -1.89 -12.61
CA ALA A 180 -15.42 -2.01 -12.84
C ALA A 180 -15.88 -1.26 -14.09
N ALA A 181 -15.42 -0.01 -14.24
CA ALA A 181 -15.71 0.81 -15.41
C ALA A 181 -15.16 0.20 -16.69
N HIS A 182 -13.89 -0.25 -16.68
CA HIS A 182 -13.23 -0.87 -17.84
C HIS A 182 -13.91 -2.16 -18.26
N LEU A 183 -14.30 -2.98 -17.29
CA LEU A 183 -14.90 -4.31 -17.54
C LEU A 183 -16.43 -4.30 -17.67
N VAL A 184 -17.06 -3.11 -17.53
CA VAL A 184 -18.53 -2.90 -17.57
C VAL A 184 -19.26 -3.78 -16.54
N ILE A 185 -18.78 -3.79 -15.30
CA ILE A 185 -19.34 -4.54 -14.16
C ILE A 185 -19.53 -3.62 -12.94
N SER A 186 -20.18 -4.11 -11.88
CA SER A 186 -20.25 -3.36 -10.63
C SER A 186 -18.89 -3.35 -9.88
N GLU A 187 -18.62 -2.32 -9.09
CA GLU A 187 -17.41 -2.26 -8.25
C GLU A 187 -17.34 -3.45 -7.27
N ARG A 188 -18.49 -3.88 -6.74
CA ARG A 188 -18.59 -5.07 -5.89
C ARG A 188 -18.11 -6.32 -6.64
N THR A 189 -18.49 -6.46 -7.91
CA THR A 189 -18.07 -7.59 -8.77
C THR A 189 -16.56 -7.52 -9.06
N ALA A 190 -16.04 -6.31 -9.34
CA ALA A 190 -14.60 -6.12 -9.55
C ALA A 190 -13.80 -6.51 -8.30
N ARG A 191 -14.23 -6.10 -7.10
CA ARG A 191 -13.62 -6.49 -5.83
C ARG A 191 -13.61 -7.99 -5.63
N THR A 192 -14.71 -8.67 -5.96
CA THR A 192 -14.81 -10.13 -5.89
C THR A 192 -13.82 -10.81 -6.86
N HIS A 193 -13.70 -10.30 -8.08
CA HIS A 193 -12.70 -10.82 -9.05
C HIS A 193 -11.27 -10.68 -8.53
N VAL A 194 -10.91 -9.51 -7.98
CA VAL A 194 -9.59 -9.29 -7.37
C VAL A 194 -9.35 -10.26 -6.21
N SER A 195 -10.32 -10.44 -5.32
CA SER A 195 -10.19 -11.37 -4.19
C SER A 195 -10.02 -12.83 -4.64
N HIS A 196 -10.80 -13.28 -5.64
CA HIS A 196 -10.68 -14.63 -6.18
C HIS A 196 -9.34 -14.85 -6.91
N LEU A 197 -8.88 -13.84 -7.66
CA LEU A 197 -7.56 -13.84 -8.30
C LEU A 197 -6.45 -14.05 -7.26
N LEU A 198 -6.43 -13.25 -6.18
CA LEU A 198 -5.45 -13.36 -5.12
C LEU A 198 -5.45 -14.73 -4.46
N ALA A 199 -6.63 -15.22 -4.08
CA ALA A 199 -6.79 -16.55 -3.47
C ALA A 199 -6.30 -17.67 -4.42
N LYS A 200 -6.63 -17.61 -5.70
CA LYS A 200 -6.27 -18.61 -6.70
C LYS A 200 -4.78 -18.66 -6.97
N MET A 201 -4.11 -17.51 -6.88
CA MET A 201 -2.67 -17.39 -7.06
C MET A 201 -1.88 -17.55 -5.76
N GLY A 202 -2.55 -17.71 -4.61
CA GLY A 202 -1.90 -17.80 -3.29
C GLY A 202 -1.21 -16.50 -2.88
N LEU A 203 -1.74 -15.35 -3.34
CA LEU A 203 -1.19 -14.03 -3.05
C LEU A 203 -1.96 -13.37 -1.90
N SER A 204 -1.24 -12.68 -1.02
CA SER A 204 -1.81 -12.05 0.17
C SER A 204 -2.25 -10.61 -0.07
N SER A 205 -1.75 -9.96 -1.14
CA SER A 205 -2.05 -8.55 -1.42
C SER A 205 -2.16 -8.27 -2.91
N ARG A 206 -2.91 -7.20 -3.21
CA ARG A 206 -3.03 -6.62 -4.55
C ARG A 206 -1.67 -6.19 -5.13
N THR A 207 -0.78 -5.71 -4.26
CA THR A 207 0.57 -5.28 -4.64
C THR A 207 1.41 -6.46 -5.11
N GLN A 208 1.29 -7.62 -4.45
CA GLN A 208 1.94 -8.85 -4.93
C GLN A 208 1.43 -9.31 -6.30
N ALA A 209 0.12 -9.16 -6.55
CA ALA A 209 -0.44 -9.46 -7.85
C ALA A 209 0.10 -8.54 -8.95
N ALA A 210 0.24 -7.23 -8.67
CA ALA A 210 0.84 -6.27 -9.58
C ALA A 210 2.31 -6.62 -9.90
N LEU A 211 3.12 -6.90 -8.88
CA LEU A 211 4.53 -7.31 -9.04
C LEU A 211 4.67 -8.58 -9.88
N LEU A 212 3.80 -9.57 -9.62
CA LEU A 212 3.81 -10.82 -10.40
C LEU A 212 3.47 -10.56 -11.87
N ALA A 213 2.46 -9.75 -12.16
CA ALA A 213 2.08 -9.41 -13.54
C ALA A 213 3.20 -8.67 -14.29
N ILE A 214 3.92 -7.78 -13.61
CA ILE A 214 5.09 -7.08 -14.17
C ILE A 214 6.21 -8.09 -14.46
N LYS A 215 6.50 -8.99 -13.53
CA LYS A 215 7.49 -10.05 -13.69
C LYS A 215 7.21 -10.96 -14.88
N GLU A 216 5.95 -11.33 -15.06
CA GLU A 216 5.49 -12.17 -16.17
C GLU A 216 5.33 -11.38 -17.50
N GLY A 217 5.69 -10.10 -17.52
CA GLY A 217 5.64 -9.26 -18.73
C GLY A 217 4.24 -8.84 -19.18
N LEU A 218 3.24 -8.98 -18.32
CA LEU A 218 1.85 -8.60 -18.62
C LEU A 218 1.61 -7.09 -18.51
N ALA A 219 2.45 -6.37 -17.77
CA ALA A 219 2.39 -4.92 -17.59
C ALA A 219 3.79 -4.34 -17.38
N SER A 220 3.93 -3.03 -17.59
CA SER A 220 5.14 -2.29 -17.27
C SER A 220 4.93 -1.45 -16.01
N PRO A 221 5.96 -1.27 -15.16
CA PRO A 221 5.87 -0.35 -14.03
C PRO A 221 5.64 1.07 -14.54
N ARG A 222 4.79 1.83 -13.81
CA ARG A 222 4.53 3.25 -14.08
C ARG A 222 5.58 4.12 -13.42
#